data_4c550be3a6174077bbf242ea162de6ae
#
_entry.id   4c550be3a6174077bbf242ea162de6ae
#
_cell.length_a   1.000
_cell.length_b   1.000
_cell.length_c   1.000
_cell.angle_alpha   90.00
_cell.angle_beta   90.00
_cell.angle_gamma   90.00
#
_symmetry.space_group_name_H-M   'P 1'
#
loop_
_entity.id
_entity.type
_entity.pdbx_description
1 polymer ?
#
loop_
_entity_poly.entity_id
_entity_poly.type
_entity_poly.pdbx_seq_one_letter_code
_entity_poly.pdbx_strand_id
1 'polypeptide(L)'
;MARSSDTEKRSRPATTGRDIVPSDRTRKAITKRLASHTSAMTTATLATMSSRHSWFRRLSAEERSWISIVARSGIDGFVTWFSDDQTKPYRPTNIFGVAPASMTRKISLRQTVDLVRTTIDVVEDQIRTTMSRSDRQVLLNAIVHYSREVAFAAAEVYARAAERRGTWDERLESLVIDAVVRSEPDDELISRASTLGWRSGLNLCVVVGRGAGSG
;
A
#
# COMPACT_ATOMS: atom_id res chain seq x y z
N MET A 1 76.20 -8.68 0.95
CA MET A 1 75.20 -9.75 0.90
C MET A 1 74.09 -9.41 1.90
N ALA A 2 73.00 -8.84 1.47
CA ALA A 2 71.82 -8.62 2.29
C ALA A 2 70.59 -9.05 1.49
N ARG A 3 69.87 -10.05 2.00
CA ARG A 3 68.62 -10.58 1.38
C ARG A 3 67.46 -9.76 1.87
N SER A 4 66.81 -9.06 0.97
CA SER A 4 65.51 -8.48 1.17
C SER A 4 64.47 -9.62 1.20
N SER A 5 63.70 -9.70 2.29
CA SER A 5 62.51 -10.52 2.43
C SER A 5 61.30 -9.65 2.15
N ASP A 6 60.77 -9.83 0.97
CA ASP A 6 59.48 -9.24 0.55
C ASP A 6 58.36 -10.00 1.24
N THR A 7 57.69 -9.33 2.19
CA THR A 7 56.48 -9.86 2.84
C THR A 7 55.27 -9.43 2.04
N GLU A 8 54.87 -10.29 1.11
CA GLU A 8 53.68 -10.15 0.30
C GLU A 8 52.41 -10.18 1.18
N LYS A 9 51.86 -9.00 1.45
CA LYS A 9 50.65 -8.80 2.21
C LYS A 9 49.44 -9.19 1.34
N ARG A 10 49.02 -10.46 1.43
CA ARG A 10 47.82 -10.97 0.80
C ARG A 10 46.63 -10.13 1.23
N SER A 11 46.18 -9.21 0.37
CA SER A 11 44.91 -8.51 0.47
C SER A 11 43.78 -9.54 0.36
N ARG A 12 43.06 -9.73 1.47
CA ARG A 12 41.78 -10.45 1.45
C ARG A 12 40.81 -9.65 0.57
N PRO A 13 40.17 -10.33 -0.42
CA PRO A 13 39.13 -9.63 -1.19
C PRO A 13 37.98 -9.28 -0.26
N ALA A 14 37.55 -8.01 -0.30
CA ALA A 14 36.35 -7.54 0.35
C ALA A 14 35.16 -8.40 -0.14
N THR A 15 34.51 -9.06 0.78
CA THR A 15 33.30 -9.84 0.50
C THR A 15 32.19 -8.84 0.15
N THR A 16 32.06 -8.54 -1.13
CA THR A 16 30.89 -7.86 -1.70
C THR A 16 29.69 -8.70 -1.31
N GLY A 17 28.68 -8.10 -0.65
CA GLY A 17 27.50 -8.78 -0.16
C GLY A 17 26.78 -9.51 -1.30
N ARG A 18 27.04 -10.81 -1.43
CA ARG A 18 26.22 -11.70 -2.23
C ARG A 18 24.86 -11.78 -1.53
N ASP A 19 23.82 -11.46 -2.23
CA ASP A 19 22.46 -11.81 -1.82
C ASP A 19 22.45 -13.30 -1.50
N ILE A 20 22.28 -13.62 -0.21
CA ILE A 20 22.27 -15.00 0.27
C ILE A 20 20.90 -15.58 -0.11
N VAL A 21 20.83 -16.19 -1.30
CA VAL A 21 19.63 -16.92 -1.71
C VAL A 21 19.61 -18.24 -0.92
N PRO A 22 18.61 -18.46 -0.07
CA PRO A 22 18.53 -19.68 0.73
C PRO A 22 18.23 -20.89 -0.17
N SER A 23 18.76 -22.08 0.19
CA SER A 23 18.36 -23.32 -0.47
C SER A 23 16.86 -23.57 -0.26
N ASP A 24 16.23 -24.35 -1.14
CA ASP A 24 14.80 -24.67 -1.05
C ASP A 24 14.41 -25.30 0.29
N ARG A 25 15.27 -26.18 0.82
CA ARG A 25 15.06 -26.80 2.14
C ARG A 25 15.09 -25.76 3.25
N THR A 26 16.04 -24.85 3.20
CA THR A 26 16.16 -23.73 4.17
C THR A 26 14.97 -22.80 4.04
N ARG A 27 14.58 -22.44 2.81
CA ARG A 27 13.42 -21.59 2.53
C ARG A 27 12.14 -22.18 3.14
N LYS A 28 11.85 -23.47 2.88
CA LYS A 28 10.70 -24.17 3.46
C LYS A 28 10.69 -24.16 4.98
N ALA A 29 11.84 -24.36 5.62
CA ALA A 29 11.96 -24.33 7.07
C ALA A 29 11.70 -22.94 7.65
N ILE A 30 12.25 -21.89 7.03
CA ILE A 30 12.00 -20.49 7.38
C ILE A 30 10.52 -20.14 7.20
N THR A 31 9.93 -20.48 6.04
CA THR A 31 8.51 -20.24 5.73
C THR A 31 7.60 -20.87 6.78
N LYS A 32 7.83 -22.13 7.16
CA LYS A 32 7.04 -22.81 8.19
C LYS A 32 7.09 -22.07 9.53
N ARG A 33 8.29 -21.62 9.92
CA ARG A 33 8.47 -20.85 11.17
C ARG A 33 7.82 -19.49 11.09
N LEU A 34 7.97 -18.78 9.98
CA LEU A 34 7.33 -17.49 9.77
C LEU A 34 5.80 -17.60 9.80
N ALA A 35 5.25 -18.62 9.11
CA ALA A 35 3.81 -18.88 9.09
C ALA A 35 3.21 -19.12 10.49
N SER A 36 3.94 -19.75 11.41
CA SER A 36 3.46 -19.96 12.78
C SER A 36 3.35 -18.66 13.59
N HIS A 37 3.93 -17.56 13.15
CA HIS A 37 3.90 -16.26 13.83
C HIS A 37 2.94 -15.24 13.19
N THR A 38 2.28 -15.53 12.06
CA THR A 38 1.45 -14.55 11.32
C THR A 38 0.31 -14.00 12.17
N SER A 39 -0.31 -14.83 13.00
CA SER A 39 -1.40 -14.40 13.90
C SER A 39 -0.89 -13.43 14.98
N ALA A 40 0.26 -13.74 15.58
CA ALA A 40 0.90 -12.87 16.57
C ALA A 40 1.34 -11.52 15.95
N MET A 41 1.90 -11.55 14.74
CA MET A 41 2.26 -10.34 13.98
C MET A 41 1.04 -9.47 13.70
N THR A 42 -0.08 -10.06 13.27
CA THR A 42 -1.32 -9.31 13.03
C THR A 42 -1.83 -8.65 14.31
N THR A 43 -1.88 -9.38 15.41
CA THR A 43 -2.31 -8.86 16.72
C THR A 43 -1.40 -7.71 17.19
N ALA A 44 -0.08 -7.89 17.07
CA ALA A 44 0.90 -6.86 17.42
C ALA A 44 0.78 -5.62 16.53
N THR A 45 0.51 -5.78 15.23
CA THR A 45 0.25 -4.67 14.30
C THR A 45 -0.93 -3.84 14.77
N LEU A 46 -2.07 -4.45 15.09
CA LEU A 46 -3.28 -3.74 15.53
C LEU A 46 -3.07 -3.06 16.89
N ALA A 47 -2.37 -3.71 17.82
CA ALA A 47 -2.01 -3.11 19.11
C ALA A 47 -1.11 -1.89 18.91
N THR A 48 -0.11 -1.98 18.03
CA THR A 48 0.80 -0.88 17.69
C THR A 48 0.07 0.26 16.98
N MET A 49 -0.85 -0.06 16.05
CA MET A 49 -1.73 0.93 15.41
C MET A 49 -2.57 1.67 16.44
N SER A 50 -3.16 0.95 17.39
CA SER A 50 -3.97 1.55 18.45
C SER A 50 -3.16 2.46 19.37
N SER A 51 -1.91 2.12 19.68
CA SER A 51 -1.04 2.93 20.53
C SER A 51 -0.49 4.17 19.82
N ARG A 52 -0.02 4.02 18.58
CA ARG A 52 0.68 5.09 17.84
C ARG A 52 -0.27 6.07 17.14
N HIS A 53 -1.45 5.62 16.66
CA HIS A 53 -2.32 6.39 15.77
C HIS A 53 -3.67 6.72 16.37
N SER A 54 -3.89 7.99 16.72
CA SER A 54 -5.18 8.45 17.26
C SER A 54 -6.36 8.24 16.29
N TRP A 55 -6.11 8.33 14.98
CA TRP A 55 -7.12 8.08 13.96
C TRP A 55 -7.64 6.65 14.00
N PHE A 56 -6.76 5.66 14.26
CA PHE A 56 -7.15 4.24 14.34
C PHE A 56 -8.10 3.98 15.52
N ARG A 57 -7.88 4.64 16.66
CA ARG A 57 -8.76 4.51 17.82
C ARG A 57 -10.17 5.07 17.60
N ARG A 58 -10.32 6.04 16.67
CA ARG A 58 -11.62 6.64 16.33
C ARG A 58 -12.44 5.83 15.31
N LEU A 59 -11.85 4.80 14.72
CA LEU A 59 -12.55 3.94 13.77
C LEU A 59 -13.63 3.10 14.47
N SER A 60 -14.69 2.79 13.73
CA SER A 60 -15.71 1.81 14.15
C SER A 60 -15.11 0.40 14.29
N ALA A 61 -15.83 -0.49 14.94
CA ALA A 61 -15.43 -1.90 15.05
C ALA A 61 -15.31 -2.56 13.66
N GLU A 62 -16.24 -2.25 12.76
CA GLU A 62 -16.24 -2.74 11.38
C GLU A 62 -14.99 -2.27 10.61
N GLU A 63 -14.67 -1.00 10.66
CA GLU A 63 -13.50 -0.43 9.99
C GLU A 63 -12.19 -1.03 10.52
N ARG A 64 -12.08 -1.22 11.85
CA ARG A 64 -10.93 -1.92 12.45
C ARG A 64 -10.84 -3.38 12.02
N SER A 65 -11.99 -4.05 11.87
CA SER A 65 -12.03 -5.43 11.35
C SER A 65 -11.49 -5.50 9.93
N TRP A 66 -11.89 -4.57 9.04
CA TRP A 66 -11.35 -4.51 7.68
C TRP A 66 -9.85 -4.24 7.66
N ILE A 67 -9.35 -3.33 8.49
CA ILE A 67 -7.90 -3.08 8.61
C ILE A 67 -7.18 -4.35 9.10
N SER A 68 -7.76 -5.09 10.03
CA SER A 68 -7.21 -6.37 10.50
C SER A 68 -7.08 -7.38 9.36
N ILE A 69 -8.10 -7.50 8.52
CA ILE A 69 -8.09 -8.40 7.36
C ILE A 69 -7.01 -7.98 6.37
N VAL A 70 -6.89 -6.68 6.07
CA VAL A 70 -5.85 -6.16 5.15
C VAL A 70 -4.44 -6.39 5.73
N ALA A 71 -4.21 -6.09 7.01
CA ALA A 71 -2.92 -6.34 7.66
C ALA A 71 -2.56 -7.84 7.63
N ARG A 72 -3.53 -8.71 7.97
CA ARG A 72 -3.36 -10.16 7.89
C ARG A 72 -3.03 -10.62 6.47
N SER A 73 -3.78 -10.14 5.47
CA SER A 73 -3.55 -10.46 4.06
C SER A 73 -2.15 -10.03 3.60
N GLY A 74 -1.66 -8.88 4.07
CA GLY A 74 -0.30 -8.42 3.78
C GLY A 74 0.77 -9.33 4.40
N ILE A 75 0.59 -9.75 5.64
CA ILE A 75 1.53 -10.65 6.34
C ILE A 75 1.52 -12.05 5.71
N ASP A 76 0.35 -12.62 5.46
CA ASP A 76 0.21 -13.94 4.82
C ASP A 76 0.74 -13.90 3.37
N GLY A 77 0.53 -12.78 2.67
CA GLY A 77 1.10 -12.52 1.36
C GLY A 77 2.64 -12.53 1.35
N PHE A 78 3.27 -11.94 2.37
CA PHE A 78 4.72 -12.01 2.54
C PHE A 78 5.22 -13.46 2.71
N VAL A 79 4.53 -14.24 3.54
CA VAL A 79 4.87 -15.65 3.77
C VAL A 79 4.77 -16.46 2.47
N THR A 80 3.69 -16.27 1.73
CA THR A 80 3.45 -16.95 0.45
C THR A 80 4.49 -16.55 -0.59
N TRP A 81 4.73 -15.25 -0.75
CA TRP A 81 5.73 -14.74 -1.69
C TRP A 81 7.14 -15.23 -1.35
N PHE A 82 7.50 -15.28 -0.07
CA PHE A 82 8.80 -15.79 0.36
C PHE A 82 8.93 -17.29 0.11
N SER A 83 7.84 -18.05 0.17
CA SER A 83 7.84 -19.50 -0.12
C SER A 83 8.00 -19.83 -1.59
N ASP A 84 7.52 -18.94 -2.47
CA ASP A 84 7.53 -19.12 -3.90
C ASP A 84 8.90 -18.78 -4.53
N ASP A 85 9.04 -19.08 -5.82
CA ASP A 85 10.19 -18.67 -6.59
C ASP A 85 10.17 -17.15 -6.80
N GLN A 86 11.05 -16.44 -6.08
CA GLN A 86 11.15 -14.97 -6.10
C GLN A 86 11.60 -14.39 -7.45
N THR A 87 11.85 -15.24 -8.46
CA THR A 87 12.18 -14.78 -9.83
C THR A 87 10.97 -14.23 -10.57
N LYS A 88 9.74 -14.53 -10.11
CA LYS A 88 8.52 -14.02 -10.71
C LYS A 88 8.14 -12.67 -10.10
N PRO A 89 7.73 -11.68 -10.92
CA PRO A 89 7.27 -10.40 -10.38
C PRO A 89 6.03 -10.63 -9.50
N TYR A 90 6.15 -10.30 -8.23
CA TYR A 90 5.03 -10.34 -7.29
C TYR A 90 4.14 -9.11 -7.51
N ARG A 91 2.87 -9.35 -7.76
CA ARG A 91 1.85 -8.30 -7.79
C ARG A 91 0.89 -8.49 -6.62
N PRO A 92 1.03 -7.72 -5.55
CA PRO A 92 0.18 -7.84 -4.36
C PRO A 92 -1.23 -7.25 -4.58
N THR A 93 -1.80 -7.46 -5.77
CA THR A 93 -3.12 -6.93 -6.16
C THR A 93 -4.25 -7.37 -5.23
N ASN A 94 -4.07 -8.47 -4.52
CA ASN A 94 -5.10 -9.04 -3.65
C ASN A 94 -5.07 -8.51 -2.22
N ILE A 95 -3.98 -7.89 -1.74
CA ILE A 95 -3.88 -7.42 -0.35
C ILE A 95 -4.95 -6.38 -0.03
N PHE A 96 -5.14 -5.41 -0.92
CA PHE A 96 -6.14 -4.37 -0.76
C PHE A 96 -7.51 -4.75 -1.35
N GLY A 97 -7.56 -5.77 -2.22
CA GLY A 97 -8.79 -6.26 -2.83
C GLY A 97 -9.72 -7.02 -1.87
N VAL A 98 -9.23 -7.42 -0.70
CA VAL A 98 -10.04 -8.06 0.35
C VAL A 98 -10.95 -7.08 1.09
N ALA A 99 -10.68 -5.78 0.99
CA ALA A 99 -11.49 -4.74 1.60
C ALA A 99 -12.53 -4.18 0.60
N PRO A 100 -13.72 -3.79 1.06
CA PRO A 100 -14.72 -3.15 0.20
C PRO A 100 -14.17 -1.87 -0.44
N ALA A 101 -14.58 -1.58 -1.68
CA ALA A 101 -14.17 -0.36 -2.39
C ALA A 101 -14.55 0.93 -1.64
N SER A 102 -15.58 0.88 -0.75
CA SER A 102 -15.96 1.98 0.12
C SER A 102 -14.87 2.36 1.14
N MET A 103 -13.95 1.45 1.46
CA MET A 103 -12.87 1.71 2.41
C MET A 103 -11.90 2.79 1.91
N THR A 104 -11.64 2.90 0.61
CA THR A 104 -10.79 3.98 0.05
C THR A 104 -11.40 5.37 0.19
N ARG A 105 -12.69 5.45 0.54
CA ARG A 105 -13.36 6.72 0.91
C ARG A 105 -13.22 7.04 2.40
N LYS A 106 -13.16 6.01 3.24
CA LYS A 106 -13.11 6.14 4.70
C LYS A 106 -11.68 6.20 5.24
N ILE A 107 -10.77 5.44 4.63
CA ILE A 107 -9.36 5.38 5.00
C ILE A 107 -8.54 6.10 3.92
N SER A 108 -7.85 7.16 4.30
CA SER A 108 -7.03 7.94 3.37
C SER A 108 -5.75 7.18 2.98
N LEU A 109 -5.12 7.59 1.86
CA LEU A 109 -3.80 7.08 1.47
C LEU A 109 -2.77 7.24 2.61
N ARG A 110 -2.76 8.38 3.31
CA ARG A 110 -1.87 8.61 4.45
C ARG A 110 -2.07 7.56 5.55
N GLN A 111 -3.31 7.27 5.92
CA GLN A 111 -3.63 6.26 6.92
C GLN A 111 -3.24 4.85 6.46
N THR A 112 -3.37 4.57 5.17
CA THR A 112 -2.89 3.30 4.59
C THR A 112 -1.38 3.19 4.62
N VAL A 113 -0.65 4.28 4.36
CA VAL A 113 0.81 4.33 4.51
C VAL A 113 1.22 4.11 5.97
N ASP A 114 0.51 4.71 6.95
CA ASP A 114 0.74 4.47 8.37
C ASP A 114 0.55 2.99 8.73
N LEU A 115 -0.50 2.35 8.20
CA LEU A 115 -0.76 0.91 8.39
C LEU A 115 0.38 0.06 7.81
N VAL A 116 0.75 0.30 6.56
CA VAL A 116 1.82 -0.46 5.88
C VAL A 116 3.14 -0.34 6.65
N ARG A 117 3.55 0.88 7.02
CA ARG A 117 4.77 1.11 7.81
C ARG A 117 4.74 0.38 9.16
N THR A 118 3.64 0.53 9.90
CA THR A 118 3.49 -0.12 11.20
C THR A 118 3.53 -1.64 11.07
N THR A 119 2.92 -2.20 10.02
CA THR A 119 2.97 -3.64 9.76
C THR A 119 4.40 -4.10 9.46
N ILE A 120 5.14 -3.38 8.64
CA ILE A 120 6.55 -3.66 8.32
C ILE A 120 7.40 -3.63 9.60
N ASP A 121 7.30 -2.55 10.40
CA ASP A 121 8.03 -2.41 11.67
C ASP A 121 7.81 -3.61 12.58
N VAL A 122 6.55 -4.02 12.75
CA VAL A 122 6.17 -5.16 13.61
C VAL A 122 6.71 -6.48 13.06
N VAL A 123 6.62 -6.71 11.75
CA VAL A 123 7.14 -7.92 11.12
C VAL A 123 8.67 -7.98 11.25
N GLU A 124 9.36 -6.87 11.05
CA GLU A 124 10.82 -6.79 11.24
C GLU A 124 11.23 -7.08 12.69
N ASP A 125 10.52 -6.52 13.68
CA ASP A 125 10.79 -6.78 15.09
C ASP A 125 10.56 -8.24 15.45
N GLN A 126 9.50 -8.85 14.95
CA GLN A 126 9.25 -10.27 15.14
C GLN A 126 10.34 -11.14 14.48
N ILE A 127 10.78 -10.80 13.28
CA ILE A 127 11.91 -11.48 12.62
C ILE A 127 13.18 -11.34 13.47
N ARG A 128 13.47 -10.15 14.00
CA ARG A 128 14.66 -9.91 14.83
C ARG A 128 14.65 -10.70 16.14
N THR A 129 13.49 -10.93 16.72
CA THR A 129 13.34 -11.58 18.03
C THR A 129 13.19 -13.10 17.93
N THR A 130 12.52 -13.60 16.89
CA THR A 130 12.12 -15.02 16.80
C THR A 130 13.00 -15.85 15.85
N MET A 131 13.74 -15.21 14.91
CA MET A 131 14.50 -15.92 13.91
C MET A 131 15.99 -16.05 14.26
N SER A 132 16.64 -17.11 13.77
CA SER A 132 18.10 -17.28 13.88
C SER A 132 18.83 -16.14 13.17
N ARG A 133 20.11 -15.93 13.50
CA ARG A 133 20.89 -14.84 12.89
C ARG A 133 21.01 -14.96 11.36
N SER A 134 21.14 -16.18 10.86
CA SER A 134 21.20 -16.47 9.41
C SER A 134 19.87 -16.21 8.72
N ASP A 135 18.77 -16.72 9.29
CA ASP A 135 17.43 -16.58 8.73
C ASP A 135 16.97 -15.11 8.75
N ARG A 136 17.35 -14.38 9.80
CA ARG A 136 17.04 -12.95 9.97
C ARG A 136 17.55 -12.12 8.80
N GLN A 137 18.81 -12.29 8.40
CA GLN A 137 19.38 -11.52 7.31
C GLN A 137 18.63 -11.73 5.99
N VAL A 138 18.29 -12.99 5.70
CA VAL A 138 17.54 -13.37 4.50
C VAL A 138 16.14 -12.74 4.53
N LEU A 139 15.44 -12.84 5.65
CA LEU A 139 14.08 -12.31 5.80
C LEU A 139 14.03 -10.79 5.78
N LEU A 140 15.01 -10.08 6.39
CA LEU A 140 15.07 -8.63 6.37
C LEU A 140 15.35 -8.09 4.96
N ASN A 141 16.17 -8.76 4.16
CA ASN A 141 16.32 -8.41 2.75
C ASN A 141 15.03 -8.66 1.96
N ALA A 142 14.40 -9.80 2.20
CA ALA A 142 13.16 -10.17 1.53
C ALA A 142 12.02 -9.17 1.81
N ILE A 143 11.86 -8.71 3.07
CA ILE A 143 10.80 -7.78 3.42
C ILE A 143 10.97 -6.40 2.77
N VAL A 144 12.19 -5.95 2.52
CA VAL A 144 12.45 -4.69 1.79
C VAL A 144 11.90 -4.78 0.36
N HIS A 145 12.12 -5.89 -0.33
CA HIS A 145 11.58 -6.09 -1.68
C HIS A 145 10.06 -6.20 -1.67
N TYR A 146 9.52 -7.01 -0.77
CA TYR A 146 8.08 -7.19 -0.64
C TYR A 146 7.36 -5.89 -0.29
N SER A 147 7.87 -5.12 0.67
CA SER A 147 7.26 -3.86 1.11
C SER A 147 7.19 -2.81 0.01
N ARG A 148 8.18 -2.79 -0.89
CA ARG A 148 8.15 -1.92 -2.07
C ARG A 148 6.96 -2.25 -2.97
N GLU A 149 6.72 -3.52 -3.26
CA GLU A 149 5.59 -3.94 -4.09
C GLU A 149 4.24 -3.65 -3.41
N VAL A 150 4.15 -3.82 -2.09
CA VAL A 150 2.96 -3.44 -1.31
C VAL A 150 2.70 -1.93 -1.36
N ALA A 151 3.75 -1.11 -1.28
CA ALA A 151 3.62 0.34 -1.37
C ALA A 151 3.11 0.79 -2.76
N PHE A 152 3.62 0.19 -3.84
CA PHE A 152 3.12 0.46 -5.19
C PHE A 152 1.67 0.00 -5.38
N ALA A 153 1.31 -1.18 -4.86
CA ALA A 153 -0.07 -1.66 -4.91
C ALA A 153 -1.03 -0.73 -4.17
N ALA A 154 -0.63 -0.21 -3.01
CA ALA A 154 -1.41 0.79 -2.27
C ALA A 154 -1.61 2.05 -3.11
N ALA A 155 -0.52 2.60 -3.69
CA ALA A 155 -0.58 3.78 -4.54
C ALA A 155 -1.51 3.57 -5.75
N GLU A 156 -1.44 2.42 -6.42
CA GLU A 156 -2.30 2.07 -7.56
C GLU A 156 -3.78 2.04 -7.19
N VAL A 157 -4.14 1.44 -6.04
CA VAL A 157 -5.53 1.40 -5.57
C VAL A 157 -6.09 2.80 -5.37
N TYR A 158 -5.31 3.71 -4.77
CA TYR A 158 -5.76 5.09 -4.53
C TYR A 158 -5.74 5.93 -5.80
N ALA A 159 -4.80 5.73 -6.72
CA ALA A 159 -4.80 6.38 -8.03
C ALA A 159 -6.06 6.02 -8.82
N ARG A 160 -6.38 4.73 -8.95
CA ARG A 160 -7.60 4.27 -9.61
C ARG A 160 -8.89 4.78 -8.94
N ALA A 161 -8.88 4.91 -7.60
CA ALA A 161 -10.03 5.46 -6.89
C ALA A 161 -10.18 6.98 -7.14
N ALA A 162 -9.08 7.71 -7.32
CA ALA A 162 -9.09 9.13 -7.66
C ALA A 162 -9.55 9.36 -9.11
N GLU A 163 -9.03 8.57 -10.07
CA GLU A 163 -9.44 8.61 -11.47
C GLU A 163 -10.96 8.38 -11.63
N ARG A 164 -11.49 7.37 -10.95
CA ARG A 164 -12.93 7.08 -10.97
C ARG A 164 -13.75 8.24 -10.41
N ARG A 165 -13.26 8.93 -9.40
CA ARG A 165 -13.94 10.12 -8.85
C ARG A 165 -13.91 11.27 -9.82
N GLY A 166 -12.75 11.57 -10.42
CA GLY A 166 -12.64 12.63 -11.43
C GLY A 166 -13.60 12.42 -12.60
N THR A 167 -13.63 11.22 -13.18
CA THR A 167 -14.56 10.89 -14.27
C THR A 167 -16.03 11.00 -13.85
N TRP A 168 -16.38 10.71 -12.59
CA TRP A 168 -17.73 10.85 -12.07
C TRP A 168 -18.09 12.32 -11.90
N ASP A 169 -17.21 13.13 -11.36
CA ASP A 169 -17.41 14.56 -11.15
C ASP A 169 -17.57 15.29 -12.49
N GLU A 170 -16.75 14.97 -13.50
CA GLU A 170 -16.87 15.51 -14.87
C GLU A 170 -18.22 15.17 -15.52
N ARG A 171 -18.70 13.93 -15.36
CA ARG A 171 -20.02 13.52 -15.87
C ARG A 171 -21.15 14.23 -15.15
N LEU A 172 -21.07 14.36 -13.84
CA LEU A 172 -22.07 15.04 -13.03
C LEU A 172 -22.12 16.52 -13.39
N GLU A 173 -20.96 17.16 -13.56
CA GLU A 173 -20.84 18.55 -14.00
C GLU A 173 -21.46 18.74 -15.39
N SER A 174 -21.15 17.87 -16.35
CA SER A 174 -21.76 17.92 -17.69
C SER A 174 -23.28 17.81 -17.66
N LEU A 175 -23.82 16.91 -16.80
CA LEU A 175 -25.27 16.75 -16.65
C LEU A 175 -25.91 17.99 -16.03
N VAL A 176 -25.28 18.61 -15.05
CA VAL A 176 -25.78 19.85 -14.43
C VAL A 176 -25.77 21.01 -15.43
N ILE A 177 -24.66 21.17 -16.18
CA ILE A 177 -24.54 22.21 -17.23
C ILE A 177 -25.61 22.02 -18.32
N ASP A 178 -25.78 20.78 -18.82
CA ASP A 178 -26.77 20.46 -19.85
C ASP A 178 -28.22 20.81 -19.40
N ALA A 179 -28.56 20.44 -18.16
CA ALA A 179 -29.87 20.72 -17.60
C ALA A 179 -30.12 22.25 -17.37
N VAL A 180 -29.08 22.98 -16.93
CA VAL A 180 -29.12 24.43 -16.80
C VAL A 180 -29.33 25.12 -18.16
N VAL A 181 -28.58 24.64 -19.19
CA VAL A 181 -28.70 25.20 -20.56
C VAL A 181 -30.11 24.94 -21.17
N ARG A 182 -30.68 23.77 -20.86
CA ARG A 182 -32.04 23.43 -21.33
C ARG A 182 -33.17 24.07 -20.53
N SER A 183 -32.85 24.78 -19.45
CA SER A 183 -33.82 25.38 -18.54
C SER A 183 -34.83 24.36 -17.98
N GLU A 184 -34.37 23.17 -17.67
CA GLU A 184 -35.16 22.10 -17.04
C GLU A 184 -34.96 22.20 -15.50
N PRO A 185 -35.81 22.98 -14.77
CA PRO A 185 -35.69 23.05 -13.33
C PRO A 185 -36.25 21.77 -12.70
N ASP A 186 -35.37 20.98 -12.10
CA ASP A 186 -35.70 19.77 -11.35
C ASP A 186 -35.03 19.82 -9.97
N ASP A 187 -35.74 19.39 -8.93
CA ASP A 187 -35.20 19.25 -7.58
C ASP A 187 -33.98 18.34 -7.56
N GLU A 188 -33.91 17.38 -8.47
CA GLU A 188 -32.76 16.50 -8.66
C GLU A 188 -31.53 17.27 -9.17
N LEU A 189 -31.72 18.29 -10.02
CA LEU A 189 -30.65 19.17 -10.49
C LEU A 189 -29.99 19.92 -9.32
N ILE A 190 -30.84 20.50 -8.44
CA ILE A 190 -30.36 21.22 -7.26
C ILE A 190 -29.55 20.31 -6.35
N SER A 191 -30.00 19.08 -6.15
CA SER A 191 -29.27 18.05 -5.37
C SER A 191 -27.94 17.70 -6.00
N ARG A 192 -27.91 17.52 -7.32
CA ARG A 192 -26.68 17.21 -8.09
C ARG A 192 -25.68 18.37 -8.05
N ALA A 193 -26.15 19.60 -8.27
CA ALA A 193 -25.34 20.80 -8.19
C ALA A 193 -24.73 21.00 -6.79
N SER A 194 -25.52 20.73 -5.74
CA SER A 194 -25.04 20.76 -4.36
C SER A 194 -23.93 19.74 -4.10
N THR A 195 -24.02 18.58 -4.71
CA THR A 195 -22.95 17.52 -4.63
C THR A 195 -21.63 17.98 -5.24
N LEU A 196 -21.69 18.83 -6.28
CA LEU A 196 -20.52 19.49 -6.90
C LEU A 196 -20.01 20.69 -6.09
N GLY A 197 -20.66 21.04 -4.96
CA GLY A 197 -20.32 22.20 -4.14
C GLY A 197 -20.92 23.53 -4.66
N TRP A 198 -21.82 23.49 -5.61
CA TRP A 198 -22.56 24.67 -6.07
C TRP A 198 -23.58 25.11 -5.01
N ARG A 199 -23.60 26.39 -4.70
CA ARG A 199 -24.52 26.92 -3.70
C ARG A 199 -25.83 27.31 -4.37
N SER A 200 -26.94 26.81 -3.85
CA SER A 200 -28.28 27.31 -4.24
C SER A 200 -28.41 28.80 -3.91
N GLY A 201 -28.89 29.60 -4.86
CA GLY A 201 -29.10 31.03 -4.68
C GLY A 201 -28.02 31.93 -5.30
N LEU A 202 -27.03 31.39 -6.01
CA LEU A 202 -26.10 32.17 -6.82
C LEU A 202 -26.76 32.45 -8.21
N ASN A 203 -26.64 33.70 -8.70
CA ASN A 203 -26.93 33.99 -10.09
C ASN A 203 -25.87 33.32 -10.97
N LEU A 204 -26.27 32.34 -11.76
CA LEU A 204 -25.40 31.65 -12.70
C LEU A 204 -25.40 32.36 -14.05
N CYS A 205 -24.23 32.62 -14.60
CA CYS A 205 -24.04 33.08 -15.96
C CYS A 205 -23.32 31.99 -16.76
N VAL A 206 -23.94 31.54 -17.85
CA VAL A 206 -23.35 30.62 -18.79
C VAL A 206 -22.79 31.40 -19.98
N VAL A 207 -21.49 31.34 -20.19
CA VAL A 207 -20.82 31.93 -21.34
C VAL A 207 -20.47 30.83 -22.33
N VAL A 208 -21.10 30.85 -23.50
CA VAL A 208 -20.80 29.91 -24.60
C VAL A 208 -19.86 30.62 -25.59
N GLY A 209 -18.62 30.12 -25.71
CA GLY A 209 -17.66 30.57 -26.70
C GLY A 209 -17.40 29.51 -27.78
N ARG A 210 -17.31 29.92 -29.07
CA ARG A 210 -16.73 29.05 -30.09
C ARG A 210 -15.20 29.10 -29.98
N GLY A 211 -14.59 27.97 -29.72
CA GLY A 211 -13.15 27.84 -29.90
C GLY A 211 -12.79 28.10 -31.36
N ALA A 212 -11.83 28.99 -31.62
CA ALA A 212 -11.25 29.15 -32.95
C ALA A 212 -10.59 27.80 -33.31
N GLY A 213 -11.17 27.09 -34.27
CA GLY A 213 -10.55 25.89 -34.81
C GLY A 213 -9.23 26.26 -35.43
N SER A 214 -8.14 25.70 -34.95
CA SER A 214 -6.86 25.70 -35.62
C SER A 214 -7.00 24.89 -36.92
N GLY A 215 -6.96 25.60 -38.07
CA GLY A 215 -6.80 25.02 -39.38
C GLY A 215 -5.44 24.37 -39.56
#